data_26e78dcad01bf57573364d95848f7767
#
_entry.id   26e78dcad01bf57573364d95848f7767
#
_cell.length_a   1.000
_cell.length_b   1.000
_cell.length_c   1.000
_cell.angle_alpha   90.00
_cell.angle_beta   90.00
_cell.angle_gamma   90.00
#
_symmetry.space_group_name_H-M   'P 1'
#
loop_
_entity.id
_entity.type
_entity.pdbx_description
1 polymer ?
#
loop_
_entity_poly.entity_id
_entity_poly.type
_entity_poly.pdbx_seq_one_letter_code
_entity_poly.pdbx_strand_id
1 'polypeptide(L)'
;YKEAQMKRRLTSLYEKKGFSSFVQFLSALEKDRDLMNEFLDRMTINVSEFYRNGKRWEVLQNKIFPKLLATNKRLKIWSAACSTGEEPYSLAMVLSHHVPLSQIGILATDLDENVIQKAKLGLYPERSLVEVPKDVKAKYFQKEEPFYKVNEEIKRTVTFKKHNLLKDAYESNFDLIVCRNVMIYFTEEAKDQIYDNFSKSLRPGGILFVGSTEQIFNPARYGFEVEDTFFYRKK
;
A
#
# COMPACT_ATOMS: atom_id res chain seq x y z
N TYR A 1 9.72 0.74 -14.17
CA TYR A 1 10.56 -0.01 -13.21
C TYR A 1 12.05 0.17 -13.53
N LYS A 2 12.92 0.10 -12.50
CA LYS A 2 14.38 0.15 -12.69
C LYS A 2 14.87 -1.15 -13.32
N GLU A 3 15.44 -1.07 -14.52
CA GLU A 3 15.80 -2.19 -15.36
C GLU A 3 16.72 -3.22 -14.67
N ALA A 4 17.77 -2.76 -13.97
CA ALA A 4 18.73 -3.64 -13.32
C ALA A 4 18.10 -4.53 -12.22
N GLN A 5 17.12 -4.02 -11.48
CA GLN A 5 16.42 -4.80 -10.46
C GLN A 5 15.52 -5.86 -11.09
N MET A 6 14.83 -5.49 -12.17
CA MET A 6 13.96 -6.40 -12.90
C MET A 6 14.76 -7.52 -13.56
N LYS A 7 15.86 -7.18 -14.26
CA LYS A 7 16.74 -8.14 -14.91
C LYS A 7 17.23 -9.22 -13.94
N ARG A 8 17.75 -8.83 -12.75
CA ARG A 8 18.25 -9.80 -11.76
C ARG A 8 17.15 -10.78 -11.31
N ARG A 9 15.91 -10.30 -11.11
CA ARG A 9 14.78 -11.14 -10.70
C ARG A 9 14.33 -12.10 -11.76
N LEU A 10 14.25 -11.61 -13.00
CA LEU A 10 13.90 -12.43 -14.15
C LEU A 10 14.93 -13.54 -14.38
N THR A 11 16.22 -13.20 -14.30
CA THR A 11 17.30 -14.17 -14.41
C THR A 11 17.14 -15.26 -13.35
N SER A 12 17.00 -14.88 -12.08
CA SER A 12 16.81 -15.84 -10.99
C SER A 12 15.56 -16.72 -11.14
N LEU A 13 14.48 -16.19 -11.74
CA LEU A 13 13.25 -16.96 -11.93
C LEU A 13 13.39 -18.00 -13.03
N TYR A 14 13.84 -17.58 -14.24
CA TYR A 14 13.92 -18.52 -15.36
C TYR A 14 14.97 -19.61 -15.13
N GLU A 15 16.11 -19.29 -14.49
CA GLU A 15 17.12 -20.28 -14.09
C GLU A 15 16.56 -21.29 -13.08
N LYS A 16 15.85 -20.80 -12.05
CA LYS A 16 15.20 -21.68 -11.07
C LYS A 16 14.17 -22.62 -11.70
N LYS A 17 13.52 -22.20 -12.78
CA LYS A 17 12.57 -23.00 -13.54
C LYS A 17 13.21 -23.93 -14.58
N GLY A 18 14.55 -23.92 -14.68
CA GLY A 18 15.30 -24.80 -15.58
C GLY A 18 15.30 -24.39 -17.04
N PHE A 19 14.91 -23.15 -17.35
CA PHE A 19 15.00 -22.64 -18.72
C PHE A 19 16.44 -22.24 -19.05
N SER A 20 16.92 -22.64 -20.25
CA SER A 20 18.27 -22.33 -20.71
C SER A 20 18.43 -20.94 -21.30
N SER A 21 17.31 -20.25 -21.61
CA SER A 21 17.32 -18.88 -22.12
C SER A 21 16.04 -18.13 -21.75
N PHE A 22 16.15 -16.79 -21.71
CA PHE A 22 14.99 -15.92 -21.46
C PHE A 22 13.94 -16.00 -22.60
N VAL A 23 14.37 -16.28 -23.83
CA VAL A 23 13.46 -16.44 -24.98
C VAL A 23 12.58 -17.68 -24.82
N GLN A 24 13.15 -18.81 -24.38
CA GLN A 24 12.38 -20.01 -24.09
C GLN A 24 11.40 -19.78 -22.93
N PHE A 25 11.85 -19.09 -21.89
CA PHE A 25 10.99 -18.72 -20.76
C PHE A 25 9.83 -17.82 -21.21
N LEU A 26 10.07 -16.81 -22.04
CA LEU A 26 9.02 -15.94 -22.58
C LEU A 26 7.98 -16.72 -23.37
N SER A 27 8.42 -17.63 -24.26
CA SER A 27 7.51 -18.49 -25.03
C SER A 27 6.69 -19.45 -24.15
N ALA A 28 7.24 -19.86 -23.00
CA ALA A 28 6.51 -20.68 -22.03
C ALA A 28 5.47 -19.85 -21.27
N LEU A 29 5.79 -18.60 -20.91
CA LEU A 29 4.85 -17.67 -20.25
C LEU A 29 3.57 -17.43 -21.08
N GLU A 30 3.70 -17.37 -22.41
CA GLU A 30 2.55 -17.17 -23.31
C GLU A 30 1.58 -18.36 -23.31
N LYS A 31 2.05 -19.54 -22.95
CA LYS A 31 1.30 -20.81 -23.03
C LYS A 31 0.85 -21.34 -21.66
N ASP A 32 1.53 -20.94 -20.60
CA ASP A 32 1.32 -21.44 -19.25
C ASP A 32 0.86 -20.28 -18.34
N ARG A 33 -0.42 -20.30 -17.99
CA ARG A 33 -1.06 -19.28 -17.16
C ARG A 33 -0.53 -19.29 -15.72
N ASP A 34 -0.19 -20.44 -15.17
CA ASP A 34 0.33 -20.56 -13.81
C ASP A 34 1.76 -20.03 -13.74
N LEU A 35 2.57 -20.34 -14.75
CA LEU A 35 3.92 -19.78 -14.91
C LEU A 35 3.86 -18.25 -15.09
N MET A 36 2.90 -17.75 -15.87
CA MET A 36 2.67 -16.31 -16.03
C MET A 36 2.28 -15.65 -14.70
N ASN A 37 1.39 -16.25 -13.92
CA ASN A 37 1.00 -15.75 -12.61
C ASN A 37 2.21 -15.72 -11.65
N GLU A 38 3.02 -16.78 -11.60
CA GLU A 38 4.24 -16.81 -10.80
C GLU A 38 5.26 -15.75 -11.25
N PHE A 39 5.39 -15.54 -12.56
CA PHE A 39 6.20 -14.47 -13.11
C PHE A 39 5.71 -13.09 -12.63
N LEU A 40 4.42 -12.81 -12.70
CA LEU A 40 3.85 -11.55 -12.22
C LEU A 40 4.02 -11.37 -10.71
N ASP A 41 3.80 -12.42 -9.92
CA ASP A 41 4.04 -12.43 -8.46
C ASP A 41 5.52 -12.15 -8.10
N ARG A 42 6.45 -12.60 -8.94
CA ARG A 42 7.89 -12.33 -8.78
C ARG A 42 8.31 -10.93 -9.23
N MET A 43 7.58 -10.37 -10.18
CA MET A 43 7.80 -8.99 -10.65
C MET A 43 7.36 -7.95 -9.61
N THR A 44 6.28 -8.24 -8.91
CA THR A 44 5.80 -7.45 -7.79
C THR A 44 6.45 -7.91 -6.50
N ILE A 45 7.04 -6.98 -5.71
CA ILE A 45 7.53 -7.33 -4.36
C ILE A 45 6.39 -7.09 -3.38
N ASN A 46 5.67 -8.15 -3.08
CA ASN A 46 4.52 -8.12 -2.19
C ASN A 46 4.92 -8.44 -0.72
N VAL A 47 6.05 -7.87 -0.24
CA VAL A 47 6.41 -7.95 1.20
C VAL A 47 5.70 -6.83 1.92
N SER A 48 4.63 -7.17 2.61
CA SER A 48 3.84 -6.26 3.43
C SER A 48 3.74 -6.80 4.86
N GLU A 49 3.66 -5.90 5.83
CA GLU A 49 3.52 -6.19 7.25
C GLU A 49 2.56 -5.20 7.87
N PHE A 50 1.77 -5.66 8.83
CA PHE A 50 0.95 -4.76 9.64
C PHE A 50 1.84 -3.81 10.44
N TYR A 51 1.44 -2.54 10.57
CA TYR A 51 2.15 -1.51 11.34
C TYR A 51 3.63 -1.32 10.95
N ARG A 52 3.99 -1.68 9.72
CA ARG A 52 5.37 -1.57 9.21
C ARG A 52 5.98 -0.20 9.51
N ASN A 53 7.13 -0.17 10.24
CA ASN A 53 7.76 1.03 10.80
C ASN A 53 6.90 1.70 11.87
N GLY A 54 6.61 1.01 12.96
CA GLY A 54 5.67 1.36 14.04
C GLY A 54 5.67 2.82 14.49
N LYS A 55 6.85 3.45 14.65
CA LYS A 55 6.98 4.89 15.00
C LYS A 55 6.21 5.84 14.08
N ARG A 56 6.02 5.48 12.80
CA ARG A 56 5.27 6.32 11.85
C ARG A 56 3.77 6.19 12.03
N TRP A 57 3.31 5.05 12.49
CA TRP A 57 1.91 4.83 12.86
C TRP A 57 1.54 5.59 14.14
N GLU A 58 2.47 5.74 15.09
CA GLU A 58 2.30 6.61 16.25
C GLU A 58 2.13 8.09 15.84
N VAL A 59 2.93 8.58 14.90
CA VAL A 59 2.78 9.93 14.34
C VAL A 59 1.43 10.08 13.64
N LEU A 60 1.02 9.10 12.83
CA LEU A 60 -0.27 9.09 12.16
C LEU A 60 -1.42 9.17 13.18
N GLN A 61 -1.38 8.32 14.22
CA GLN A 61 -2.38 8.26 15.27
C GLN A 61 -2.44 9.55 16.10
N ASN A 62 -1.29 10.01 16.61
CA ASN A 62 -1.26 11.04 17.65
C ASN A 62 -1.18 12.47 17.12
N LYS A 63 -0.77 12.65 15.84
CA LYS A 63 -0.56 13.97 15.23
C LYS A 63 -1.42 14.18 13.99
N ILE A 64 -1.39 13.26 13.03
CA ILE A 64 -1.99 13.46 11.72
C ILE A 64 -3.52 13.30 11.77
N PHE A 65 -4.03 12.17 12.29
CA PHE A 65 -5.47 11.95 12.39
C PHE A 65 -6.19 13.01 13.21
N PRO A 66 -5.71 13.46 14.39
CA PRO A 66 -6.35 14.56 15.12
C PRO A 66 -6.46 15.85 14.30
N LYS A 67 -5.41 16.22 13.54
CA LYS A 67 -5.45 17.40 12.66
C LYS A 67 -6.49 17.26 11.55
N LEU A 68 -6.51 16.11 10.86
CA LEU A 68 -7.45 15.87 9.78
C LEU A 68 -8.89 15.85 10.28
N LEU A 69 -9.14 15.20 11.42
CA LEU A 69 -10.46 15.11 12.05
C LEU A 69 -10.97 16.44 12.61
N ALA A 70 -10.09 17.38 12.92
CA ALA A 70 -10.48 18.74 13.31
C ALA A 70 -11.16 19.50 12.15
N THR A 71 -10.80 19.17 10.89
CA THR A 71 -11.36 19.82 9.70
C THR A 71 -12.44 19.00 9.00
N ASN A 72 -12.37 17.67 9.05
CA ASN A 72 -13.33 16.78 8.42
C ASN A 72 -13.64 15.58 9.34
N LYS A 73 -14.88 15.45 9.78
CA LYS A 73 -15.30 14.36 10.69
C LYS A 73 -15.32 12.98 10.01
N ARG A 74 -15.42 12.91 8.69
CA ARG A 74 -15.41 11.68 7.91
C ARG A 74 -14.32 11.75 6.85
N LEU A 75 -13.18 11.14 7.15
CA LEU A 75 -12.00 11.20 6.27
C LEU A 75 -12.18 10.32 5.04
N LYS A 76 -11.82 10.85 3.87
CA LYS A 76 -11.63 10.09 2.63
C LYS A 76 -10.16 9.68 2.54
N ILE A 77 -9.90 8.39 2.67
CA ILE A 77 -8.54 7.83 2.77
C ILE A 77 -8.29 6.87 1.60
N TRP A 78 -7.09 6.93 1.04
CA TRP A 78 -6.64 6.03 -0.01
C TRP A 78 -5.29 5.39 0.38
N SER A 79 -5.23 4.04 0.41
CA SER A 79 -4.01 3.25 0.45
C SER A 79 -3.68 2.83 -0.98
N ALA A 80 -2.66 3.44 -1.57
CA ALA A 80 -2.25 3.25 -2.96
C ALA A 80 -1.09 2.24 -3.04
N ALA A 81 -1.22 1.22 -3.88
CA ALA A 81 -0.35 0.03 -3.93
C ALA A 81 -0.36 -0.76 -2.60
N CYS A 82 -1.56 -1.19 -2.21
CA CYS A 82 -1.85 -1.77 -0.91
C CYS A 82 -1.37 -3.22 -0.72
N SER A 83 -0.86 -3.87 -1.78
CA SER A 83 -0.43 -5.26 -1.77
C SER A 83 -1.50 -6.20 -1.16
N THR A 84 -1.12 -7.05 -0.22
CA THR A 84 -1.98 -8.03 0.45
C THR A 84 -2.84 -7.46 1.57
N GLY A 85 -2.91 -6.12 1.72
CA GLY A 85 -3.93 -5.44 2.54
C GLY A 85 -3.51 -5.10 3.98
N GLU A 86 -2.30 -5.42 4.41
CA GLU A 86 -1.83 -5.13 5.76
C GLU A 86 -1.84 -3.63 6.06
N GLU A 87 -1.49 -2.78 5.09
CA GLU A 87 -1.48 -1.33 5.25
C GLU A 87 -2.89 -0.73 5.43
N PRO A 88 -3.87 -0.95 4.52
CA PRO A 88 -5.21 -0.39 4.70
C PRO A 88 -5.93 -0.91 5.95
N TYR A 89 -5.71 -2.15 6.35
CA TYR A 89 -6.25 -2.67 7.60
C TYR A 89 -5.58 -2.02 8.82
N SER A 90 -4.25 -1.81 8.80
CA SER A 90 -3.56 -1.04 9.83
C SER A 90 -4.10 0.40 9.94
N LEU A 91 -4.37 1.06 8.81
CA LEU A 91 -5.01 2.38 8.78
C LEU A 91 -6.37 2.38 9.48
N ALA A 92 -7.22 1.38 9.20
CA ALA A 92 -8.52 1.24 9.84
C ALA A 92 -8.38 1.03 11.36
N MET A 93 -7.46 0.15 11.79
CA MET A 93 -7.22 -0.12 13.21
C MET A 93 -6.71 1.13 13.94
N VAL A 94 -5.78 1.88 13.35
CA VAL A 94 -5.25 3.12 13.95
C VAL A 94 -6.32 4.21 14.00
N LEU A 95 -7.10 4.39 12.93
CA LEU A 95 -8.17 5.39 12.91
C LEU A 95 -9.30 5.06 13.88
N SER A 96 -9.53 3.78 14.20
CA SER A 96 -10.55 3.35 15.16
C SER A 96 -10.33 3.81 16.60
N HIS A 97 -9.12 4.30 16.91
CA HIS A 97 -8.86 4.98 18.19
C HIS A 97 -9.54 6.36 18.29
N HIS A 98 -9.94 6.94 17.16
CA HIS A 98 -10.50 8.30 17.09
C HIS A 98 -11.97 8.33 16.70
N VAL A 99 -12.42 7.37 15.85
CA VAL A 99 -13.80 7.33 15.35
C VAL A 99 -14.32 5.90 15.33
N PRO A 100 -15.63 5.67 15.43
CA PRO A 100 -16.23 4.35 15.30
C PRO A 100 -15.95 3.73 13.93
N LEU A 101 -15.83 2.40 13.84
CA LEU A 101 -15.58 1.67 12.58
C LEU A 101 -16.62 1.99 11.50
N SER A 102 -17.86 2.26 11.87
CA SER A 102 -18.94 2.64 10.94
C SER A 102 -18.71 3.97 10.21
N GLN A 103 -17.79 4.80 10.68
CA GLN A 103 -17.39 6.06 10.05
C GLN A 103 -16.12 5.95 9.22
N ILE A 104 -15.47 4.77 9.23
CA ILE A 104 -14.23 4.52 8.50
C ILE A 104 -14.56 3.96 7.12
N GLY A 105 -14.01 4.61 6.07
CA GLY A 105 -14.07 4.14 4.71
C GLY A 105 -12.72 4.37 4.03
N ILE A 106 -12.01 3.29 3.70
CA ILE A 106 -10.69 3.35 3.09
C ILE A 106 -10.77 2.73 1.69
N LEU A 107 -10.36 3.49 0.68
CA LEU A 107 -10.08 2.94 -0.64
C LEU A 107 -8.67 2.32 -0.61
N ALA A 108 -8.57 1.05 -1.00
CA ALA A 108 -7.30 0.34 -1.12
C ALA A 108 -7.13 -0.15 -2.56
N THR A 109 -6.01 0.18 -3.19
CA THR A 109 -5.82 -0.18 -4.59
C THR A 109 -4.46 -0.82 -4.83
N ASP A 110 -4.43 -1.76 -5.77
CA ASP A 110 -3.20 -2.34 -6.29
C ASP A 110 -3.35 -2.63 -7.79
N LEU A 111 -2.23 -2.79 -8.49
CA LEU A 111 -2.21 -3.22 -9.88
C LEU A 111 -2.48 -4.73 -10.00
N ASP A 112 -2.01 -5.49 -9.03
CA ASP A 112 -2.06 -6.95 -8.99
C ASP A 112 -3.38 -7.42 -8.36
N GLU A 113 -4.21 -8.07 -9.20
CA GLU A 113 -5.51 -8.58 -8.77
C GLU A 113 -5.39 -9.77 -7.79
N ASN A 114 -4.30 -10.55 -7.89
CA ASN A 114 -4.08 -11.70 -7.00
C ASN A 114 -3.83 -11.25 -5.56
N VAL A 115 -3.06 -10.17 -5.36
CA VAL A 115 -2.84 -9.63 -4.01
C VAL A 115 -4.10 -8.99 -3.44
N ILE A 116 -4.93 -8.37 -4.29
CA ILE A 116 -6.25 -7.85 -3.89
C ILE A 116 -7.16 -8.99 -3.39
N GLN A 117 -7.19 -10.13 -4.07
CA GLN A 117 -7.97 -11.28 -3.61
C GLN A 117 -7.45 -11.81 -2.27
N LYS A 118 -6.13 -11.92 -2.10
CA LYS A 118 -5.51 -12.27 -0.80
C LYS A 118 -5.88 -11.27 0.29
N ALA A 119 -5.84 -9.97 0.00
CA ALA A 119 -6.26 -8.91 0.92
C ALA A 119 -7.72 -9.07 1.37
N LYS A 120 -8.64 -9.35 0.43
CA LYS A 120 -10.06 -9.58 0.72
C LYS A 120 -10.30 -10.83 1.60
N LEU A 121 -9.49 -11.88 1.46
CA LEU A 121 -9.55 -13.05 2.35
C LEU A 121 -9.20 -12.63 3.78
N GLY A 122 -8.20 -11.78 3.96
CA GLY A 122 -7.78 -11.27 5.27
C GLY A 122 -7.11 -12.32 6.15
N LEU A 123 -6.42 -13.30 5.55
CA LEU A 123 -5.68 -14.35 6.24
C LEU A 123 -4.18 -14.10 6.16
N TYR A 124 -3.52 -14.03 7.31
CA TYR A 124 -2.10 -13.65 7.40
C TYR A 124 -1.29 -14.60 8.28
N PRO A 125 -0.05 -14.93 7.88
CA PRO A 125 0.84 -15.70 8.74
C PRO A 125 1.26 -14.83 9.95
N GLU A 126 1.62 -15.47 11.04
CA GLU A 126 2.01 -14.78 12.28
C GLU A 126 3.14 -13.74 12.09
N ARG A 127 4.09 -14.03 11.19
CA ARG A 127 5.18 -13.11 10.86
C ARG A 127 4.72 -11.75 10.33
N SER A 128 3.54 -11.65 9.73
CA SER A 128 2.98 -10.38 9.26
C SER A 128 2.45 -9.50 10.39
N LEU A 129 2.29 -10.06 11.61
CA LEU A 129 1.71 -9.40 12.77
C LEU A 129 2.74 -8.99 13.84
N VAL A 130 4.03 -9.09 13.55
CA VAL A 130 5.12 -8.86 14.55
C VAL A 130 5.06 -7.45 15.15
N GLU A 131 4.75 -6.43 14.33
CA GLU A 131 4.66 -5.03 14.74
C GLU A 131 3.26 -4.64 15.29
N VAL A 132 2.29 -5.56 15.29
CA VAL A 132 0.93 -5.27 15.77
C VAL A 132 0.92 -5.19 17.30
N PRO A 133 0.41 -4.09 17.90
CA PRO A 133 0.22 -4.00 19.35
C PRO A 133 -0.65 -5.15 19.88
N LYS A 134 -0.32 -5.67 21.08
CA LYS A 134 -0.99 -6.87 21.63
C LYS A 134 -2.50 -6.70 21.81
N ASP A 135 -2.93 -5.53 22.27
CA ASP A 135 -4.34 -5.16 22.45
C ASP A 135 -5.08 -5.09 21.10
N VAL A 136 -4.45 -4.51 20.06
CA VAL A 136 -4.96 -4.46 18.70
C VAL A 136 -5.07 -5.87 18.10
N LYS A 137 -4.02 -6.71 18.30
CA LYS A 137 -4.04 -8.11 17.86
C LYS A 137 -5.20 -8.88 18.50
N ALA A 138 -5.37 -8.75 19.81
CA ALA A 138 -6.44 -9.42 20.53
C ALA A 138 -7.84 -8.95 20.09
N LYS A 139 -7.98 -7.67 19.72
CA LYS A 139 -9.25 -7.06 19.36
C LYS A 139 -9.69 -7.36 17.93
N TYR A 140 -8.74 -7.34 16.97
CA TYR A 140 -9.06 -7.31 15.56
C TYR A 140 -8.64 -8.55 14.76
N PHE A 141 -7.97 -9.51 15.42
CA PHE A 141 -7.56 -10.76 14.77
C PHE A 141 -8.08 -11.97 15.50
N GLN A 142 -8.54 -12.94 14.74
CA GLN A 142 -8.90 -14.27 15.20
C GLN A 142 -7.84 -15.26 14.75
N LYS A 143 -7.36 -16.13 15.65
CA LYS A 143 -6.42 -17.19 15.30
C LYS A 143 -7.15 -18.30 14.57
N GLU A 144 -6.73 -18.59 13.34
CA GLU A 144 -7.15 -19.70 12.50
C GLU A 144 -5.90 -20.45 12.03
N GLU A 145 -5.46 -21.46 12.81
CA GLU A 145 -4.17 -22.16 12.56
C GLU A 145 -4.01 -22.60 11.11
N PRO A 146 -2.86 -22.33 10.45
CA PRO A 146 -1.65 -21.65 10.97
C PRO A 146 -1.66 -20.12 10.76
N PHE A 147 -2.80 -19.51 10.53
CA PHE A 147 -2.97 -18.09 10.18
C PHE A 147 -3.70 -17.29 11.26
N TYR A 148 -3.73 -15.99 11.04
CA TYR A 148 -4.57 -15.03 11.75
C TYR A 148 -5.50 -14.37 10.74
N LYS A 149 -6.78 -14.30 11.06
CA LYS A 149 -7.81 -13.66 10.24
C LYS A 149 -8.19 -12.31 10.79
N VAL A 150 -8.22 -11.30 9.94
CA VAL A 150 -8.77 -9.98 10.29
C VAL A 150 -10.26 -10.09 10.47
N ASN A 151 -10.80 -9.52 11.56
CA ASN A 151 -12.24 -9.52 11.87
C ASN A 151 -13.05 -8.83 10.76
N GLU A 152 -14.26 -9.32 10.52
CA GLU A 152 -15.16 -8.81 9.47
C GLU A 152 -15.51 -7.32 9.66
N GLU A 153 -15.55 -6.83 10.89
CA GLU A 153 -15.79 -5.41 11.17
C GLU A 153 -14.70 -4.49 10.57
N ILE A 154 -13.44 -4.89 10.68
CA ILE A 154 -12.32 -4.17 10.04
C ILE A 154 -12.36 -4.36 8.53
N LYS A 155 -12.62 -5.57 8.03
CA LYS A 155 -12.68 -5.83 6.58
C LYS A 155 -13.70 -4.95 5.88
N ARG A 156 -14.86 -4.72 6.50
CA ARG A 156 -15.94 -3.86 5.95
C ARG A 156 -15.56 -2.39 5.83
N THR A 157 -14.52 -1.93 6.53
CA THR A 157 -14.05 -0.54 6.43
C THR A 157 -13.19 -0.28 5.18
N VAL A 158 -12.77 -1.33 4.45
CA VAL A 158 -11.84 -1.24 3.32
C VAL A 158 -12.51 -1.72 2.03
N THR A 159 -12.46 -0.87 1.01
CA THR A 159 -12.91 -1.21 -0.34
C THR A 159 -11.69 -1.42 -1.23
N PHE A 160 -11.52 -2.63 -1.75
CA PHE A 160 -10.41 -2.99 -2.63
C PHE A 160 -10.79 -2.83 -4.11
N LYS A 161 -9.90 -2.19 -4.89
CA LYS A 161 -10.08 -1.93 -6.32
C LYS A 161 -8.76 -2.09 -7.07
N LYS A 162 -8.79 -2.66 -8.27
CA LYS A 162 -7.64 -2.64 -9.17
C LYS A 162 -7.39 -1.23 -9.67
N HIS A 163 -6.13 -0.79 -9.67
CA HIS A 163 -5.74 0.54 -10.13
C HIS A 163 -4.27 0.60 -10.54
N ASN A 164 -4.02 1.20 -11.70
CA ASN A 164 -2.68 1.46 -12.21
C ASN A 164 -2.31 2.92 -11.97
N LEU A 165 -1.35 3.18 -11.09
CA LEU A 165 -0.88 4.52 -10.73
C LEU A 165 -0.35 5.36 -11.92
N LEU A 166 0.04 4.72 -13.03
CA LEU A 166 0.58 5.42 -14.20
C LEU A 166 -0.44 5.64 -15.32
N LYS A 167 -1.59 4.93 -15.29
CA LYS A 167 -2.53 4.93 -16.42
C LYS A 167 -3.93 5.37 -16.06
N ASP A 168 -4.41 4.98 -14.87
CA ASP A 168 -5.80 5.18 -14.51
C ASP A 168 -6.04 6.58 -13.92
N ALA A 169 -7.25 7.08 -14.09
CA ALA A 169 -7.67 8.34 -13.51
C ALA A 169 -7.78 8.24 -11.98
N TYR A 170 -7.27 9.23 -11.28
CA TYR A 170 -7.32 9.32 -9.84
C TYR A 170 -8.63 9.98 -9.37
N GLU A 171 -9.21 9.45 -8.31
CA GLU A 171 -10.27 10.16 -7.59
C GLU A 171 -9.69 11.40 -6.89
N SER A 172 -10.56 12.35 -6.53
CA SER A 172 -10.17 13.62 -5.90
C SER A 172 -10.69 13.75 -4.46
N ASN A 173 -10.25 14.83 -3.80
CA ASN A 173 -10.68 15.25 -2.47
C ASN A 173 -10.35 14.25 -1.35
N PHE A 174 -9.20 13.58 -1.44
CA PHE A 174 -8.70 12.76 -0.34
C PHE A 174 -8.17 13.63 0.80
N ASP A 175 -8.45 13.22 2.02
CA ASP A 175 -7.85 13.77 3.24
C ASP A 175 -6.47 13.17 3.50
N LEU A 176 -6.30 11.88 3.19
CA LEU A 176 -5.06 11.15 3.35
C LEU A 176 -4.85 10.20 2.17
N ILE A 177 -3.68 10.28 1.56
CA ILE A 177 -3.18 9.26 0.63
C ILE A 177 -1.95 8.62 1.26
N VAL A 178 -1.93 7.29 1.31
CA VAL A 178 -0.79 6.49 1.78
C VAL A 178 -0.24 5.73 0.58
N CYS A 179 1.04 5.92 0.28
CA CYS A 179 1.73 5.22 -0.80
C CYS A 179 3.15 4.91 -0.33
N ARG A 180 3.38 3.69 0.17
CA ARG A 180 4.61 3.34 0.87
C ARG A 180 5.28 2.12 0.26
N ASN A 181 6.61 2.19 0.15
CA ASN A 181 7.46 1.09 -0.29
C ASN A 181 7.21 0.58 -1.72
N VAL A 182 6.68 1.42 -2.59
CA VAL A 182 6.42 1.13 -4.00
C VAL A 182 7.17 2.08 -4.94
N MET A 183 7.38 3.35 -4.55
CA MET A 183 8.04 4.36 -5.39
C MET A 183 9.50 4.02 -5.69
N ILE A 184 10.12 3.19 -4.87
CA ILE A 184 11.49 2.69 -5.08
C ILE A 184 11.67 1.90 -6.38
N TYR A 185 10.59 1.41 -6.98
CA TYR A 185 10.60 0.63 -8.22
C TYR A 185 10.39 1.48 -9.47
N PHE A 186 9.94 2.71 -9.34
CA PHE A 186 9.65 3.61 -10.46
C PHE A 186 10.88 4.42 -10.89
N THR A 187 10.90 4.82 -12.16
CA THR A 187 11.84 5.84 -12.66
C THR A 187 11.51 7.20 -12.08
N GLU A 188 12.41 8.17 -12.15
CA GLU A 188 12.18 9.51 -11.61
C GLU A 188 11.00 10.21 -12.32
N GLU A 189 10.90 10.06 -13.65
CA GLU A 189 9.80 10.61 -14.46
C GLU A 189 8.44 10.04 -14.01
N ALA A 190 8.39 8.72 -13.75
CA ALA A 190 7.18 8.06 -13.26
C ALA A 190 6.80 8.54 -11.85
N LYS A 191 7.80 8.76 -10.97
CA LYS A 191 7.57 9.33 -9.63
C LYS A 191 7.03 10.75 -9.72
N ASP A 192 7.61 11.59 -10.58
CA ASP A 192 7.14 12.96 -10.81
C ASP A 192 5.66 12.96 -11.20
N GLN A 193 5.27 12.13 -12.16
CA GLN A 193 3.88 11.97 -12.58
C GLN A 193 2.96 11.54 -11.43
N ILE A 194 3.38 10.56 -10.62
CA ILE A 194 2.58 10.04 -9.51
C ILE A 194 2.43 11.10 -8.41
N TYR A 195 3.50 11.83 -8.05
CA TYR A 195 3.42 12.90 -7.04
C TYR A 195 2.52 14.05 -7.49
N ASP A 196 2.58 14.45 -8.75
CA ASP A 196 1.66 15.45 -9.32
C ASP A 196 0.20 14.97 -9.25
N ASN A 197 -0.05 13.70 -9.58
CA ASN A 197 -1.38 13.11 -9.51
C ASN A 197 -1.89 13.03 -8.06
N PHE A 198 -1.06 12.61 -7.10
CA PHE A 198 -1.42 12.61 -5.69
C PHE A 198 -1.71 14.02 -5.17
N SER A 199 -0.89 15.00 -5.58
CA SER A 199 -1.13 16.40 -5.23
C SER A 199 -2.49 16.89 -5.73
N LYS A 200 -2.87 16.59 -6.98
CA LYS A 200 -4.19 16.94 -7.54
C LYS A 200 -5.35 16.19 -6.89
N SER A 201 -5.09 14.99 -6.38
CA SER A 201 -6.09 14.14 -5.73
C SER A 201 -6.36 14.49 -4.28
N LEU A 202 -5.39 15.10 -3.60
CA LEU A 202 -5.56 15.59 -2.24
C LEU A 202 -6.30 16.93 -2.22
N ARG A 203 -7.18 17.11 -1.23
CA ARG A 203 -7.73 18.44 -0.92
C ARG A 203 -6.64 19.34 -0.33
N PRO A 204 -6.81 20.68 -0.36
CA PRO A 204 -5.96 21.58 0.43
C PRO A 204 -5.93 21.16 1.91
N GLY A 205 -4.74 21.09 2.49
CA GLY A 205 -4.52 20.58 3.84
C GLY A 205 -4.53 19.04 3.98
N GLY A 206 -4.82 18.30 2.91
CA GLY A 206 -4.71 16.84 2.89
C GLY A 206 -3.25 16.36 2.96
N ILE A 207 -3.05 15.13 3.39
CA ILE A 207 -1.72 14.57 3.70
C ILE A 207 -1.37 13.43 2.74
N LEU A 208 -0.13 13.45 2.23
CA LEU A 208 0.53 12.31 1.58
C LEU A 208 1.49 11.68 2.59
N PHE A 209 1.34 10.37 2.84
CA PHE A 209 2.22 9.56 3.66
C PHE A 209 3.00 8.58 2.78
N VAL A 210 4.34 8.68 2.78
CA VAL A 210 5.25 7.85 1.98
C VAL A 210 6.11 6.92 2.84
N GLY A 211 6.78 5.95 2.22
CA GLY A 211 7.69 5.04 2.91
C GLY A 211 9.01 5.70 3.31
N SER A 212 9.72 5.07 4.24
CA SER A 212 10.97 5.61 4.83
C SER A 212 12.13 5.79 3.84
N THR A 213 12.08 5.10 2.71
CA THR A 213 13.07 5.18 1.63
C THR A 213 12.58 6.02 0.44
N GLU A 214 11.47 6.75 0.60
CA GLU A 214 10.74 7.44 -0.46
C GLU A 214 10.58 8.94 -0.17
N GLN A 215 11.56 9.52 0.53
CA GLN A 215 11.53 10.94 0.86
C GLN A 215 11.48 11.80 -0.40
N ILE A 216 10.58 12.79 -0.41
CA ILE A 216 10.45 13.76 -1.48
C ILE A 216 11.44 14.91 -1.21
N PHE A 217 12.49 15.02 -2.00
CA PHE A 217 13.56 16.01 -1.78
C PHE A 217 13.12 17.46 -2.05
N ASN A 218 12.23 17.68 -3.00
CA ASN A 218 11.67 19.00 -3.30
C ASN A 218 10.14 18.95 -3.32
N PRO A 219 9.48 18.84 -2.16
CA PRO A 219 8.02 18.70 -2.08
C PRO A 219 7.29 19.94 -2.61
N ALA A 220 7.88 21.13 -2.53
CA ALA A 220 7.28 22.36 -3.03
C ALA A 220 7.00 22.34 -4.55
N ARG A 221 7.79 21.59 -5.32
CA ARG A 221 7.57 21.36 -6.76
C ARG A 221 6.18 20.78 -7.06
N TYR A 222 5.67 19.94 -6.17
CA TYR A 222 4.36 19.29 -6.30
C TYR A 222 3.27 19.97 -5.47
N GLY A 223 3.54 21.16 -4.92
CA GLY A 223 2.59 21.86 -4.05
C GLY A 223 2.46 21.28 -2.65
N PHE A 224 3.46 20.53 -2.20
CA PHE A 224 3.54 20.02 -0.85
C PHE A 224 4.45 20.85 0.05
N GLU A 225 4.20 20.76 1.35
CA GLU A 225 5.14 21.15 2.40
C GLU A 225 5.33 20.00 3.38
N VAL A 226 6.46 19.97 4.07
CA VAL A 226 6.74 18.92 5.06
C VAL A 226 5.89 19.15 6.31
N GLU A 227 5.03 18.21 6.65
CA GLU A 227 4.22 18.20 7.88
C GLU A 227 4.96 17.46 9.02
N ASP A 228 5.57 16.33 8.68
CA ASP A 228 6.42 15.51 9.55
C ASP A 228 7.31 14.63 8.67
N THR A 229 8.25 13.91 9.26
CA THR A 229 9.11 12.99 8.52
C THR A 229 8.28 11.95 7.76
N PHE A 230 8.32 11.97 6.41
CA PHE A 230 7.53 11.16 5.46
C PHE A 230 6.04 11.52 5.36
N PHE A 231 5.62 12.61 5.98
CA PHE A 231 4.28 13.17 5.84
C PHE A 231 4.36 14.54 5.16
N TYR A 232 3.62 14.71 4.08
CA TYR A 232 3.63 15.92 3.26
C TYR A 232 2.22 16.48 3.18
N ARG A 233 2.05 17.74 3.51
CA ARG A 233 0.77 18.46 3.49
C ARG A 233 0.60 19.18 2.16
N LYS A 234 -0.56 19.01 1.52
CA LYS A 234 -0.97 19.79 0.34
C LYS A 234 -1.24 21.25 0.76
N LYS A 235 -0.64 22.19 0.04
CA LYS A 235 -0.94 23.64 0.18
C LYS A 235 -2.31 23.99 -0.32
#